data_53810efce827dd4ed69766b1bbaf4a3a
#
_entry.id   53810efce827dd4ed69766b1bbaf4a3a
#
_cell.length_a   1.000
_cell.length_b   1.000
_cell.length_c   1.000
_cell.angle_alpha   90.00
_cell.angle_beta   90.00
_cell.angle_gamma   90.00
#
_symmetry.space_group_name_H-M   'P 1'
#
loop_
_entity.id
_entity.type
_entity.pdbx_description
1 polymer ?
#
loop_
_entity_poly.entity_id
_entity_poly.type
_entity_poly.pdbx_seq_one_letter_code
_entity_poly.pdbx_strand_id
1 'polypeptide(L)'
;ACLDYYKDVMASRASLRYEIDGVVYKVSSFEDQQVLGSVSRAPRWAMAHKFPAEEETTVVKAIEIQVGRTGALTPVARLDPVFVGGVTVSNATLHNAEEIERLDVRKGDTVVIRRAGDVIPEVVSVVLDKRPRGTRRFKFPKACPVCGSGVTSDEGGVIQRCEGGLICSAQLKESIK
;
A
#
# COMPACT_ATOMS: atom_id res chain seq x y z
N ALA A 1 -21.61 -9.66 -22.85
CA ALA A 1 -22.42 -9.60 -21.62
C ALA A 1 -21.58 -9.22 -20.37
N CYS A 2 -20.76 -10.11 -19.78
CA CYS A 2 -20.03 -9.79 -18.53
C CYS A 2 -19.03 -8.62 -18.70
N LEU A 3 -18.24 -8.64 -19.77
CA LEU A 3 -17.28 -7.55 -20.04
C LEU A 3 -17.97 -6.22 -20.40
N ASP A 4 -19.13 -6.27 -21.02
CA ASP A 4 -19.88 -5.06 -21.35
C ASP A 4 -20.44 -4.46 -20.05
N TYR A 5 -21.03 -5.28 -19.19
CA TYR A 5 -21.46 -4.88 -17.84
C TYR A 5 -20.33 -4.27 -17.02
N TYR A 6 -19.13 -4.87 -17.05
CA TYR A 6 -17.95 -4.31 -16.37
C TYR A 6 -17.60 -2.91 -16.87
N LYS A 7 -17.60 -2.71 -18.20
CA LYS A 7 -17.31 -1.40 -18.81
C LYS A 7 -18.37 -0.35 -18.45
N ASP A 8 -19.65 -0.75 -18.46
CA ASP A 8 -20.76 0.14 -18.13
C ASP A 8 -20.70 0.57 -16.66
N VAL A 9 -20.42 -0.38 -15.75
CA VAL A 9 -20.26 -0.08 -14.32
C VAL A 9 -19.02 0.79 -14.07
N MET A 10 -17.92 0.51 -14.75
CA MET A 10 -16.69 1.32 -14.65
C MET A 10 -16.95 2.77 -15.14
N ALA A 11 -17.67 2.94 -16.23
CA ALA A 11 -18.01 4.27 -16.77
C ALA A 11 -18.95 5.06 -15.85
N SER A 12 -19.87 4.38 -15.17
CA SER A 12 -20.84 4.99 -14.24
C SER A 12 -20.29 5.16 -12.81
N ARG A 13 -19.08 4.65 -12.50
CA ARG A 13 -18.48 4.62 -11.17
C ARG A 13 -18.53 5.99 -10.47
N ALA A 14 -18.12 7.05 -11.17
CA ALA A 14 -18.07 8.41 -10.62
C ALA A 14 -19.44 9.01 -10.27
N SER A 15 -20.54 8.47 -10.83
CA SER A 15 -21.92 8.92 -10.56
C SER A 15 -22.59 8.18 -9.40
N LEU A 16 -21.98 7.13 -8.88
CA LEU A 16 -22.52 6.37 -7.76
C LEU A 16 -22.36 7.15 -6.45
N ARG A 17 -23.29 6.94 -5.52
CA ARG A 17 -23.27 7.55 -4.18
C ARG A 17 -22.33 6.83 -3.21
N TYR A 18 -21.68 5.77 -3.63
CA TYR A 18 -20.76 4.94 -2.88
C TYR A 18 -19.61 4.50 -3.78
N GLU A 19 -18.48 4.21 -3.20
CA GLU A 19 -17.33 3.73 -3.93
C GLU A 19 -17.42 2.23 -4.20
N ILE A 20 -16.92 1.83 -5.37
CA ILE A 20 -16.78 0.46 -5.79
C ILE A 20 -15.38 0.24 -6.34
N ASP A 21 -14.81 -0.95 -6.09
CA ASP A 21 -13.47 -1.33 -6.53
C ASP A 21 -13.47 -2.40 -7.65
N GLY A 22 -14.65 -2.84 -8.05
CA GLY A 22 -14.83 -3.85 -9.08
C GLY A 22 -16.23 -4.45 -9.10
N VAL A 23 -16.39 -5.50 -9.87
CA VAL A 23 -17.61 -6.31 -9.96
C VAL A 23 -17.34 -7.75 -9.55
N VAL A 24 -18.35 -8.43 -9.04
CA VAL A 24 -18.25 -9.86 -8.72
C VAL A 24 -19.25 -10.62 -9.60
N TYR A 25 -18.75 -11.55 -10.39
CA TYR A 25 -19.56 -12.49 -11.13
C TYR A 25 -19.81 -13.73 -10.29
N LYS A 26 -21.04 -14.21 -10.29
CA LYS A 26 -21.44 -15.42 -9.59
C LYS A 26 -22.20 -16.34 -10.51
N VAL A 27 -22.02 -17.64 -10.39
CA VAL A 27 -22.87 -18.62 -11.04
C VAL A 27 -24.28 -18.49 -10.45
N SER A 28 -25.31 -18.38 -11.31
CA SER A 28 -26.68 -18.10 -10.86
C SER A 28 -27.38 -19.29 -10.23
N SER A 29 -27.10 -20.52 -10.73
CA SER A 29 -27.67 -21.75 -10.21
C SER A 29 -27.04 -22.14 -8.88
N PHE A 30 -27.88 -22.31 -7.84
CA PHE A 30 -27.41 -22.81 -6.55
C PHE A 30 -26.93 -24.26 -6.61
N GLU A 31 -27.51 -25.08 -7.48
CA GLU A 31 -27.07 -26.47 -7.69
C GLU A 31 -25.64 -26.46 -8.27
N ASP A 32 -25.37 -25.68 -9.28
CA ASP A 32 -24.03 -25.54 -9.86
C ASP A 32 -23.03 -24.95 -8.87
N GLN A 33 -23.46 -24.03 -8.01
CA GLN A 33 -22.60 -23.52 -6.93
C GLN A 33 -22.18 -24.62 -5.96
N GLN A 34 -23.09 -25.53 -5.61
CA GLN A 34 -22.81 -26.69 -4.75
C GLN A 34 -21.84 -27.67 -5.42
N VAL A 35 -22.01 -27.94 -6.72
CA VAL A 35 -21.11 -28.81 -7.50
C VAL A 35 -19.71 -28.19 -7.59
N LEU A 36 -19.60 -26.90 -7.86
CA LEU A 36 -18.32 -26.21 -7.94
C LEU A 36 -17.59 -26.09 -6.59
N GLY A 37 -18.35 -25.97 -5.53
CA GLY A 37 -17.84 -25.91 -4.17
C GLY A 37 -16.96 -24.69 -3.89
N SER A 38 -16.10 -24.84 -2.87
CA SER A 38 -15.20 -23.77 -2.40
C SER A 38 -13.79 -24.31 -2.16
N VAL A 39 -12.79 -23.42 -2.25
CA VAL A 39 -11.43 -23.64 -1.73
C VAL A 39 -11.31 -22.99 -0.36
N SER A 40 -10.17 -23.18 0.33
CA SER A 40 -9.99 -22.75 1.73
C SER A 40 -10.32 -21.26 2.01
N ARG A 41 -10.27 -20.38 1.00
CA ARG A 41 -10.47 -18.94 1.18
C ARG A 41 -11.42 -18.29 0.18
N ALA A 42 -11.98 -19.05 -0.78
CA ALA A 42 -12.83 -18.50 -1.83
C ALA A 42 -13.79 -19.53 -2.41
N PRO A 43 -15.00 -19.13 -2.82
CA PRO A 43 -15.88 -19.97 -3.60
C PRO A 43 -15.35 -20.10 -5.05
N ARG A 44 -15.50 -21.29 -5.65
CA ARG A 44 -15.14 -21.52 -7.07
C ARG A 44 -16.17 -20.96 -8.05
N TRP A 45 -17.36 -20.69 -7.56
CA TRP A 45 -18.49 -20.18 -8.32
C TRP A 45 -18.62 -18.65 -8.34
N ALA A 46 -17.64 -17.94 -7.73
CA ALA A 46 -17.58 -16.48 -7.75
C ALA A 46 -16.20 -15.99 -8.17
N MET A 47 -16.16 -14.94 -8.98
CA MET A 47 -14.94 -14.32 -9.47
C MET A 47 -15.04 -12.79 -9.35
N ALA A 48 -14.11 -12.18 -8.65
CA ALA A 48 -13.99 -10.73 -8.57
C ALA A 48 -13.17 -10.20 -9.77
N HIS A 49 -13.71 -9.19 -10.43
CA HIS A 49 -13.04 -8.44 -11.49
C HIS A 49 -12.85 -7.00 -11.02
N LYS A 50 -11.67 -6.70 -10.51
CA LYS A 50 -11.31 -5.40 -9.95
C LYS A 50 -11.15 -4.35 -11.05
N PHE A 51 -11.53 -3.10 -10.77
CA PHE A 51 -11.16 -1.97 -11.62
C PHE A 51 -9.67 -1.70 -11.56
N PRO A 52 -9.10 -1.06 -12.60
CA PRO A 52 -7.73 -0.57 -12.53
C PRO A 52 -7.53 0.33 -11.32
N ALA A 53 -6.38 0.22 -10.71
CA ALA A 53 -5.99 1.11 -9.63
C ALA A 53 -5.86 2.54 -10.15
N GLU A 54 -6.31 3.50 -9.37
CA GLU A 54 -6.14 4.91 -9.70
C GLU A 54 -4.73 5.36 -9.29
N GLU A 55 -4.11 6.16 -10.16
CA GLU A 55 -2.78 6.71 -9.96
C GLU A 55 -2.83 8.22 -10.02
N GLU A 56 -2.11 8.86 -9.09
CA GLU A 56 -1.98 10.31 -9.03
C GLU A 56 -0.55 10.71 -8.70
N THR A 57 -0.20 11.94 -9.05
CA THR A 57 1.13 12.48 -8.76
C THR A 57 1.09 13.42 -7.57
N THR A 58 2.10 13.31 -6.69
CA THR A 58 2.25 14.18 -5.53
C THR A 58 3.72 14.35 -5.15
N VAL A 59 4.01 15.21 -4.17
CA VAL A 59 5.37 15.50 -3.72
C VAL A 59 5.65 14.85 -2.37
N VAL A 60 6.83 14.24 -2.23
CA VAL A 60 7.33 13.65 -0.98
C VAL A 60 7.85 14.74 -0.06
N LYS A 61 7.16 15.01 1.04
CA LYS A 61 7.57 15.97 2.09
C LYS A 61 8.63 15.41 3.03
N ALA A 62 8.48 14.14 3.39
CA ALA A 62 9.39 13.42 4.28
C ALA A 62 9.29 11.91 4.03
N ILE A 63 10.29 11.17 4.48
CA ILE A 63 10.26 9.72 4.60
C ILE A 63 10.45 9.40 6.07
N GLU A 64 9.49 8.70 6.67
CA GLU A 64 9.47 8.32 8.08
C GLU A 64 9.48 6.81 8.22
N ILE A 65 10.00 6.31 9.33
CA ILE A 65 9.97 4.90 9.65
C ILE A 65 8.88 4.66 10.70
N GLN A 66 7.92 3.82 10.39
CA GLN A 66 6.95 3.29 11.34
C GLN A 66 7.41 1.95 11.87
N VAL A 67 7.19 1.71 13.16
CA VAL A 67 7.53 0.45 13.83
C VAL A 67 6.25 -0.29 14.14
N GLY A 68 6.06 -1.42 13.48
CA GLY A 68 4.89 -2.27 13.66
C GLY A 68 4.96 -3.14 14.92
N ARG A 69 3.88 -3.85 15.20
CA ARG A 69 3.72 -4.76 16.35
C ARG A 69 4.85 -5.78 16.48
N THR A 70 5.31 -6.34 15.38
CA THR A 70 6.39 -7.35 15.33
C THR A 70 7.80 -6.73 15.29
N GLY A 71 7.92 -5.42 15.49
CA GLY A 71 9.17 -4.69 15.35
C GLY A 71 9.53 -4.32 13.91
N ALA A 72 8.79 -4.74 12.91
CA ALA A 72 9.07 -4.43 11.51
C ALA A 72 9.13 -2.91 11.29
N LEU A 73 10.21 -2.44 10.66
CA LEU A 73 10.42 -1.05 10.30
C LEU A 73 9.89 -0.83 8.89
N THR A 74 8.75 -0.18 8.78
CA THR A 74 8.10 0.12 7.50
C THR A 74 8.31 1.58 7.15
N PRO A 75 9.00 1.87 6.04
CA PRO A 75 9.16 3.23 5.57
C PRO A 75 7.86 3.74 4.94
N VAL A 76 7.50 4.98 5.27
CA VAL A 76 6.29 5.66 4.81
C VAL A 76 6.67 7.01 4.25
N ALA A 77 6.27 7.29 3.02
CA ALA A 77 6.35 8.61 2.44
C ALA A 77 5.23 9.51 2.99
N ARG A 78 5.60 10.65 3.57
CA ARG A 78 4.69 11.77 3.85
C ARG A 78 4.56 12.58 2.58
N LEU A 79 3.36 12.80 2.14
CA LEU A 79 3.04 13.39 0.85
C LEU A 79 2.31 14.73 0.99
N ASP A 80 2.38 15.56 -0.02
CA ASP A 80 1.36 16.58 -0.19
C ASP A 80 0.02 15.88 -0.39
N PRO A 81 -1.05 16.32 0.32
CA PRO A 81 -2.36 15.69 0.18
C PRO A 81 -2.84 15.71 -1.26
N VAL A 82 -3.23 14.53 -1.76
CA VAL A 82 -3.75 14.36 -3.12
C VAL A 82 -4.97 13.45 -3.09
N PHE A 83 -5.95 13.74 -3.94
CA PHE A 83 -7.16 12.94 -4.04
C PHE A 83 -6.93 11.80 -5.03
N VAL A 84 -7.06 10.55 -4.57
CA VAL A 84 -6.89 9.34 -5.39
C VAL A 84 -7.76 8.21 -4.83
N GLY A 85 -8.45 7.51 -5.70
CA GLY A 85 -9.33 6.41 -5.31
C GLY A 85 -10.37 6.82 -4.28
N GLY A 86 -11.02 7.99 -4.49
CA GLY A 86 -12.13 8.48 -3.66
C GLY A 86 -11.73 9.09 -2.31
N VAL A 87 -10.46 9.12 -1.94
CA VAL A 87 -9.99 9.68 -0.65
C VAL A 87 -8.78 10.59 -0.82
N THR A 88 -8.60 11.48 0.14
CA THR A 88 -7.39 12.30 0.22
C THR A 88 -6.27 11.52 0.91
N VAL A 89 -5.20 11.25 0.17
CA VAL A 89 -4.03 10.51 0.62
C VAL A 89 -2.92 11.49 0.97
N SER A 90 -2.37 11.37 2.18
CA SER A 90 -1.20 12.13 2.66
C SER A 90 -0.02 11.23 3.05
N ASN A 91 -0.20 9.91 2.98
CA ASN A 91 0.83 8.93 3.30
C ASN A 91 0.75 7.75 2.33
N ALA A 92 1.91 7.26 1.89
CA ALA A 92 1.97 6.04 1.09
C ALA A 92 3.11 5.13 1.60
N THR A 93 2.91 3.83 1.51
CA THR A 93 3.96 2.88 1.89
C THR A 93 5.10 2.88 0.88
N LEU A 94 6.31 2.69 1.39
CA LEU A 94 7.51 2.38 0.63
C LEU A 94 7.96 0.94 0.88
N HIS A 95 7.08 0.13 1.48
CA HIS A 95 7.21 -1.29 1.79
C HIS A 95 8.44 -1.63 2.66
N ASN A 96 9.65 -1.50 2.15
CA ASN A 96 10.89 -1.89 2.83
C ASN A 96 12.11 -1.08 2.31
N ALA A 97 13.29 -1.39 2.83
CA ALA A 97 14.53 -0.70 2.47
C ALA A 97 14.94 -0.93 1.00
N GLU A 98 14.75 -2.15 0.49
CA GLU A 98 15.09 -2.51 -0.90
C GLU A 98 14.24 -1.73 -1.89
N GLU A 99 12.96 -1.53 -1.58
CA GLU A 99 12.05 -0.77 -2.42
C GLU A 99 12.42 0.72 -2.48
N ILE A 100 12.88 1.29 -1.35
CA ILE A 100 13.44 2.65 -1.34
C ILE A 100 14.67 2.76 -2.24
N GLU A 101 15.57 1.77 -2.17
CA GLU A 101 16.78 1.75 -3.01
C GLU A 101 16.42 1.57 -4.49
N ARG A 102 15.49 0.68 -4.81
CA ARG A 102 15.01 0.43 -6.17
C ARG A 102 14.37 1.67 -6.79
N LEU A 103 13.52 2.36 -6.04
CA LEU A 103 12.83 3.58 -6.48
C LEU A 103 13.74 4.81 -6.42
N ASP A 104 14.83 4.78 -5.63
CA ASP A 104 15.67 5.94 -5.29
C ASP A 104 14.84 7.17 -4.89
N VAL A 105 13.77 6.93 -4.12
CA VAL A 105 12.87 8.01 -3.68
C VAL A 105 13.55 8.90 -2.66
N ARG A 106 13.39 10.22 -2.81
CA ARG A 106 14.02 11.23 -1.97
C ARG A 106 13.01 12.27 -1.52
N LYS A 107 13.31 12.95 -0.42
CA LYS A 107 12.54 14.12 0.01
C LYS A 107 12.56 15.19 -1.10
N GLY A 108 11.39 15.69 -1.45
CA GLY A 108 11.19 16.68 -2.51
C GLY A 108 10.89 16.09 -3.88
N ASP A 109 10.99 14.77 -4.06
CA ASP A 109 10.64 14.14 -5.34
C ASP A 109 9.14 14.23 -5.61
N THR A 110 8.82 14.39 -6.89
CA THR A 110 7.47 14.10 -7.40
C THR A 110 7.37 12.59 -7.63
N VAL A 111 6.35 11.97 -7.07
CA VAL A 111 6.11 10.53 -7.16
C VAL A 111 4.74 10.22 -7.71
N VAL A 112 4.61 9.09 -8.37
CA VAL A 112 3.31 8.48 -8.72
C VAL A 112 2.91 7.59 -7.57
N ILE A 113 1.74 7.84 -7.01
CA ILE A 113 1.12 6.96 -6.01
C ILE A 113 -0.04 6.21 -6.63
N ARG A 114 -0.31 5.02 -6.12
CA ARG A 114 -1.40 4.17 -6.55
C ARG A 114 -2.24 3.75 -5.36
N ARG A 115 -3.57 3.75 -5.56
CA ARG A 115 -4.53 3.18 -4.63
C ARG A 115 -5.55 2.32 -5.38
N ALA A 116 -5.73 1.10 -4.95
CA ALA A 116 -6.73 0.17 -5.47
C ALA A 116 -7.74 -0.14 -4.36
N GLY A 117 -8.96 0.39 -4.47
CA GLY A 117 -10.01 0.17 -3.47
C GLY A 117 -9.58 0.59 -2.06
N ASP A 118 -9.91 -0.21 -1.05
CA ASP A 118 -9.55 0.05 0.36
C ASP A 118 -8.16 -0.53 0.74
N VAL A 119 -7.19 -0.36 -0.16
CA VAL A 119 -5.80 -0.80 0.06
C VAL A 119 -4.94 0.39 0.48
N ILE A 120 -3.90 0.11 1.26
CA ILE A 120 -2.92 1.13 1.69
C ILE A 120 -2.26 1.71 0.42
N PRO A 121 -2.25 3.04 0.25
CA PRO A 121 -1.58 3.68 -0.89
C PRO A 121 -0.10 3.34 -0.93
N GLU A 122 0.43 3.12 -2.11
CA GLU A 122 1.85 2.82 -2.33
C GLU A 122 2.50 3.79 -3.33
N VAL A 123 3.80 3.99 -3.20
CA VAL A 123 4.59 4.73 -4.19
C VAL A 123 5.01 3.76 -5.29
N VAL A 124 4.59 4.04 -6.52
CA VAL A 124 4.86 3.18 -7.70
C VAL A 124 6.16 3.57 -8.39
N SER A 125 6.38 4.87 -8.57
CA SER A 125 7.54 5.39 -9.29
C SER A 125 7.87 6.82 -8.91
N VAL A 126 9.08 7.25 -9.25
CA VAL A 126 9.56 8.62 -9.10
C VAL A 126 9.63 9.30 -10.47
N VAL A 127 9.10 10.50 -10.57
CA VAL A 127 9.18 11.33 -11.79
C VAL A 127 10.53 12.07 -11.79
N LEU A 128 11.55 11.41 -12.35
CA LEU A 128 12.94 11.90 -12.30
C LEU A 128 13.12 13.27 -12.92
N ASP A 129 12.39 13.58 -13.97
CA ASP A 129 12.46 14.88 -14.67
C ASP A 129 12.04 16.06 -13.79
N LYS A 130 11.25 15.78 -12.73
CA LYS A 130 10.79 16.78 -11.76
C LYS A 130 11.61 16.78 -10.47
N ARG A 131 12.69 15.99 -10.38
CA ARG A 131 13.52 15.90 -9.18
C ARG A 131 14.24 17.21 -8.90
N PRO A 132 14.09 17.80 -7.69
CA PRO A 132 14.84 18.99 -7.31
C PRO A 132 16.35 18.71 -7.24
N ARG A 133 17.16 19.70 -7.62
CA ARG A 133 18.62 19.61 -7.47
C ARG A 133 19.02 19.55 -6.01
N GLY A 134 20.08 18.79 -5.68
CA GLY A 134 20.61 18.72 -4.32
C GLY A 134 19.86 17.77 -3.37
N THR A 135 18.88 17.00 -3.85
CA THR A 135 18.21 15.98 -3.05
C THR A 135 19.20 14.90 -2.60
N ARG A 136 19.02 14.39 -1.37
CA ARG A 136 19.87 13.34 -0.80
C ARG A 136 19.10 12.02 -0.76
N ARG A 137 19.82 10.92 -1.01
CA ARG A 137 19.28 9.56 -0.81
C ARG A 137 18.85 9.35 0.63
N PHE A 138 17.73 8.68 0.83
CA PHE A 138 17.29 8.26 2.15
C PHE A 138 18.26 7.18 2.68
N LYS A 139 18.64 7.32 3.95
CA LYS A 139 19.45 6.31 4.65
C LYS A 139 18.58 5.63 5.68
N PHE A 140 18.41 4.33 5.54
CA PHE A 140 17.67 3.54 6.50
C PHE A 140 18.38 3.56 7.86
N PRO A 141 17.66 3.74 8.97
CA PRO A 141 18.28 3.85 10.28
C PRO A 141 18.85 2.50 10.76
N LYS A 142 20.03 2.54 11.41
CA LYS A 142 20.66 1.37 12.02
C LYS A 142 20.16 1.08 13.45
N ALA A 143 19.41 2.02 14.01
CA ALA A 143 18.78 1.90 15.31
C ALA A 143 17.32 2.30 15.21
N CYS A 144 16.48 1.72 16.07
CA CYS A 144 15.06 2.01 16.10
C CYS A 144 14.81 3.49 16.42
N PRO A 145 14.05 4.22 15.59
CA PRO A 145 13.80 5.64 15.81
C PRO A 145 12.94 5.93 17.05
N VAL A 146 12.31 4.90 17.63
CA VAL A 146 11.43 5.05 18.80
C VAL A 146 12.14 4.72 20.11
N CYS A 147 12.89 3.61 20.17
CA CYS A 147 13.51 3.15 21.42
C CYS A 147 15.04 3.12 21.39
N GLY A 148 15.68 3.39 20.26
CA GLY A 148 17.13 3.34 20.12
C GLY A 148 17.76 1.95 20.08
N SER A 149 16.98 0.88 20.24
CA SER A 149 17.49 -0.50 20.15
C SER A 149 18.04 -0.83 18.77
N GLY A 150 18.90 -1.84 18.68
CA GLY A 150 19.43 -2.35 17.43
C GLY A 150 18.35 -2.73 16.43
N VAL A 151 18.71 -2.68 15.16
CA VAL A 151 17.87 -3.13 14.04
C VAL A 151 18.58 -4.25 13.33
N THR A 152 17.92 -5.40 13.23
CA THR A 152 18.42 -6.59 12.51
C THR A 152 17.58 -6.85 11.27
N SER A 153 18.18 -7.52 10.31
CA SER A 153 17.47 -8.01 9.12
C SER A 153 17.06 -9.46 9.34
N ASP A 154 15.86 -9.83 8.89
CA ASP A 154 15.44 -11.24 8.83
C ASP A 154 16.36 -12.05 7.91
N GLU A 155 16.34 -13.39 8.04
CA GLU A 155 16.96 -14.30 7.08
C GLU A 155 16.37 -14.04 5.70
N GLY A 156 17.20 -13.47 4.78
CA GLY A 156 16.76 -12.98 3.47
C GLY A 156 16.80 -11.46 3.30
N GLY A 157 17.07 -10.70 4.37
CA GLY A 157 17.45 -9.27 4.32
C GLY A 157 16.32 -8.26 4.03
N VAL A 158 15.13 -8.70 3.67
CA VAL A 158 14.06 -7.82 3.14
C VAL A 158 13.38 -6.98 4.23
N ILE A 159 13.16 -7.57 5.41
CA ILE A 159 12.46 -6.89 6.51
C ILE A 159 13.45 -6.57 7.63
N GLN A 160 13.53 -5.30 7.98
CA GLN A 160 14.33 -4.85 9.11
C GLN A 160 13.45 -4.75 10.36
N ARG A 161 13.96 -5.25 11.50
CA ARG A 161 13.22 -5.31 12.77
C ARG A 161 13.97 -4.67 13.92
N CYS A 162 13.22 -3.98 14.75
CA CYS A 162 13.66 -3.48 16.04
C CYS A 162 13.73 -4.63 17.05
N GLU A 163 14.88 -4.81 17.69
CA GLU A 163 15.11 -5.83 18.73
C GLU A 163 14.55 -5.45 20.11
N GLY A 164 14.00 -4.25 20.27
CA GLY A 164 13.56 -3.72 21.56
C GLY A 164 12.36 -4.47 22.19
N GLY A 165 11.62 -5.27 21.41
CA GLY A 165 10.49 -6.03 21.94
C GLY A 165 9.52 -5.17 22.77
N LEU A 166 9.20 -5.62 23.96
CA LEU A 166 8.29 -4.91 24.88
C LEU A 166 8.85 -3.60 25.44
N ILE A 167 10.17 -3.36 25.33
CA ILE A 167 10.79 -2.08 25.72
C ILE A 167 10.45 -0.99 24.70
N CYS A 168 10.19 -1.37 23.46
CA CYS A 168 9.82 -0.43 22.42
C CYS A 168 8.35 -0.01 22.57
N SER A 169 8.14 1.24 22.94
CA SER A 169 6.79 1.79 23.14
C SER A 169 5.90 1.71 21.88
N ALA A 170 6.48 1.73 20.67
CA ALA A 170 5.74 1.54 19.44
C ALA A 170 5.24 0.09 19.31
N GLN A 171 6.09 -0.90 19.55
CA GLN A 171 5.69 -2.31 19.50
C GLN A 171 4.61 -2.61 20.54
N LEU A 172 4.79 -2.10 21.77
CA LEU A 172 3.81 -2.26 22.84
C LEU A 172 2.45 -1.64 22.45
N LYS A 173 2.45 -0.41 21.97
CA LYS A 173 1.23 0.29 21.53
C LYS A 173 0.50 -0.45 20.42
N GLU A 174 1.21 -0.94 19.41
CA GLU A 174 0.62 -1.69 18.29
C GLU A 174 0.19 -3.13 18.68
N SER A 175 0.67 -3.67 19.80
CA SER A 175 0.23 -4.97 20.31
C SER A 175 -1.09 -4.92 21.07
N ILE A 176 -1.51 -3.72 21.53
CA ILE A 176 -2.74 -3.50 22.32
C ILE A 176 -3.93 -3.12 21.41
N LYS A 177 -3.68 -2.70 20.18
CA LYS A 177 -4.69 -2.45 19.16
C LYS A 177 -5.25 -3.75 18.58
#